data_2c6e5bb0744786cc39c800ef3d126794
#
_entry.id   2c6e5bb0744786cc39c800ef3d126794
#
_cell.length_a   1.000
_cell.length_b   1.000
_cell.length_c   1.000
_cell.angle_alpha   90.00
_cell.angle_beta   90.00
_cell.angle_gamma   90.00
#
_symmetry.space_group_name_H-M   'P 1'
#
loop_
_entity.id
_entity.type
_entity.pdbx_description
1 polymer ?
#
loop_
_entity_poly.entity_id
_entity_poly.type
_entity_poly.pdbx_seq_one_letter_code
_entity_poly.pdbx_strand_id
1 'polypeptide(L)'
;MTTDWPLLAPVLVPLLGACLCALFWANPRAQAVVTTITATALFGASVQLVWTVADGTILATRFGGWEAPASIAFAADRLGGAMVGVTGVLALAVALYAQADLRRVAVVSGFYPLFCALLAGVNGAFLTTDLFNLYVWFEVMLIASFGLLVLNKTAAQLDGGIKYLALNMLGTLVFLAAIALLYGLTGTLNLADMGVRLRTLEPTAALHAGAWLLALGFLMKSGAFPLFAWLPASYHTGTIAVTAIFAGLLTKVGVYALIRTFTLVVPIEGTGTQTVLLVIAVLTMVTGVLGAAIQWDVRRILSFHIISQIGYMLLGLALLTPYALAAAVFYIVHHIVVKANLFLLAGVIGREGGSFDIRRNGGLLKLSPFLAVLFLVPAMSLGGIPPLSGFWAKLMMIDAGLRVEAWVATGFALVVGLLTLFSMGKIWTYSFWRAPAEGVVREAPGVLRLGPIAALAGITLLIGLYAEPLVAFSLGAGEQLLNPVDYVAAVLPGVEWPGSGTLAEVRP
;
A
#
# COMPACT_ATOMS: atom_id res chain seq x y z
N MET A 1 -21.28 -22.13 -14.08
CA MET A 1 -21.22 -21.02 -13.09
C MET A 1 -19.93 -21.20 -12.32
N THR A 2 -18.84 -20.59 -12.75
CA THR A 2 -17.65 -20.45 -11.91
C THR A 2 -18.05 -19.55 -10.74
N THR A 3 -17.82 -20.02 -9.53
CA THR A 3 -18.20 -19.27 -8.32
C THR A 3 -17.32 -18.03 -8.23
N ASP A 4 -17.89 -16.84 -8.35
CA ASP A 4 -17.20 -15.55 -8.25
C ASP A 4 -16.73 -15.24 -6.81
N TRP A 5 -16.84 -16.23 -5.94
CA TRP A 5 -16.50 -16.12 -4.53
C TRP A 5 -15.09 -15.62 -4.24
N PRO A 6 -14.01 -16.06 -4.96
CA PRO A 6 -12.66 -15.54 -4.70
C PRO A 6 -12.52 -14.03 -4.91
N LEU A 7 -13.31 -13.44 -5.82
CA LEU A 7 -13.35 -11.99 -6.05
C LEU A 7 -14.18 -11.24 -5.02
N LEU A 8 -15.29 -11.83 -4.57
CA LEU A 8 -16.25 -11.15 -3.70
C LEU A 8 -15.85 -11.23 -2.22
N ALA A 9 -15.30 -12.36 -1.78
CA ALA A 9 -14.99 -12.61 -0.38
C ALA A 9 -14.04 -11.55 0.24
N PRO A 10 -12.97 -11.08 -0.43
CA PRO A 10 -12.08 -10.07 0.14
C PRO A 10 -12.77 -8.75 0.50
N VAL A 11 -13.92 -8.44 -0.11
CA VAL A 11 -14.71 -7.23 0.17
C VAL A 11 -15.88 -7.54 1.11
N LEU A 12 -16.62 -8.61 0.83
CA LEU A 12 -17.82 -8.92 1.60
C LEU A 12 -17.53 -9.39 3.02
N VAL A 13 -16.45 -10.16 3.22
CA VAL A 13 -16.06 -10.64 4.56
C VAL A 13 -15.78 -9.49 5.52
N PRO A 14 -14.95 -8.47 5.17
CA PRO A 14 -14.74 -7.33 6.05
C PRO A 14 -15.99 -6.46 6.21
N LEU A 15 -16.84 -6.29 5.19
CA LEU A 15 -18.11 -5.56 5.31
C LEU A 15 -19.05 -6.23 6.33
N LEU A 16 -19.21 -7.54 6.24
CA LEU A 16 -19.98 -8.31 7.22
C LEU A 16 -19.37 -8.20 8.62
N GLY A 17 -18.04 -8.26 8.72
CA GLY A 17 -17.32 -8.04 9.97
C GLY A 17 -17.59 -6.65 10.57
N ALA A 18 -17.62 -5.60 9.75
CA ALA A 18 -17.95 -4.24 10.20
C ALA A 18 -19.39 -4.16 10.74
N CYS A 19 -20.37 -4.74 10.03
CA CYS A 19 -21.77 -4.81 10.46
C CYS A 19 -21.93 -5.59 11.78
N LEU A 20 -21.30 -6.76 11.88
CA LEU A 20 -21.34 -7.57 13.11
C LEU A 20 -20.69 -6.86 14.29
N CYS A 21 -19.54 -6.19 14.08
CA CYS A 21 -18.91 -5.37 15.14
C CYS A 21 -19.83 -4.22 15.58
N ALA A 22 -20.57 -3.60 14.64
CA ALA A 22 -21.53 -2.55 14.96
C ALA A 22 -22.73 -3.11 15.78
N LEU A 23 -23.23 -4.29 15.46
CA LEU A 23 -24.27 -4.97 16.24
C LEU A 23 -23.83 -5.29 17.67
N PHE A 24 -22.56 -5.67 17.85
CA PHE A 24 -21.98 -5.94 19.17
C PHE A 24 -21.31 -4.71 19.81
N TRP A 25 -21.75 -3.49 19.49
CA TRP A 25 -21.11 -2.24 19.94
C TRP A 25 -20.85 -2.16 21.44
N ALA A 26 -21.78 -2.64 22.26
CA ALA A 26 -21.67 -2.64 23.71
C ALA A 26 -20.70 -3.70 24.28
N ASN A 27 -20.25 -4.66 23.46
CA ASN A 27 -19.42 -5.78 23.91
C ASN A 27 -18.04 -5.78 23.22
N PRO A 28 -17.02 -5.12 23.81
CA PRO A 28 -15.67 -5.07 23.25
C PRO A 28 -15.02 -6.43 23.00
N ARG A 29 -15.33 -7.44 23.83
CA ARG A 29 -14.78 -8.80 23.65
C ARG A 29 -15.37 -9.48 22.42
N ALA A 30 -16.70 -9.36 22.23
CA ALA A 30 -17.35 -9.90 21.03
C ALA A 30 -16.82 -9.23 19.77
N GLN A 31 -16.64 -7.89 19.75
CA GLN A 31 -16.03 -7.17 18.63
C GLN A 31 -14.61 -7.68 18.32
N ALA A 32 -13.76 -7.91 19.34
CA ALA A 32 -12.41 -8.43 19.15
C ALA A 32 -12.42 -9.83 18.51
N VAL A 33 -13.31 -10.72 18.98
CA VAL A 33 -13.49 -12.07 18.42
C VAL A 33 -13.98 -12.00 16.98
N VAL A 34 -15.04 -11.22 16.69
CA VAL A 34 -15.58 -11.03 15.36
C VAL A 34 -14.50 -10.52 14.41
N THR A 35 -13.74 -9.49 14.81
CA THR A 35 -12.66 -8.94 13.98
C THR A 35 -11.56 -9.96 13.71
N THR A 36 -11.21 -10.78 14.70
CA THR A 36 -10.19 -11.82 14.50
C THR A 36 -10.67 -12.90 13.53
N ILE A 37 -11.92 -13.34 13.66
CA ILE A 37 -12.54 -14.28 12.72
C ILE A 37 -12.58 -13.67 11.31
N THR A 38 -13.03 -12.42 11.20
CA THR A 38 -13.07 -11.68 9.95
C THR A 38 -11.69 -11.56 9.29
N ALA A 39 -10.65 -11.20 10.05
CA ALA A 39 -9.29 -11.09 9.55
C ALA A 39 -8.71 -12.45 9.13
N THR A 40 -9.03 -13.53 9.87
CA THR A 40 -8.63 -14.90 9.51
C THR A 40 -9.33 -15.37 8.23
N ALA A 41 -10.62 -15.11 8.10
CA ALA A 41 -11.41 -15.46 6.92
C ALA A 41 -10.93 -14.64 5.70
N LEU A 42 -10.64 -13.34 5.88
CA LEU A 42 -10.04 -12.50 4.84
C LEU A 42 -8.66 -13.02 4.42
N PHE A 43 -7.80 -13.41 5.35
CA PHE A 43 -6.51 -14.02 5.03
C PHE A 43 -6.68 -15.27 4.19
N GLY A 44 -7.59 -16.18 4.56
CA GLY A 44 -7.89 -17.38 3.77
C GLY A 44 -8.38 -17.06 2.35
N ALA A 45 -9.33 -16.12 2.22
CA ALA A 45 -9.84 -15.66 0.93
C ALA A 45 -8.73 -15.01 0.08
N SER A 46 -7.85 -14.24 0.71
CA SER A 46 -6.71 -13.60 0.04
C SER A 46 -5.70 -14.62 -0.49
N VAL A 47 -5.39 -15.66 0.28
CA VAL A 47 -4.51 -16.76 -0.15
C VAL A 47 -5.13 -17.50 -1.34
N GLN A 48 -6.44 -17.80 -1.27
CA GLN A 48 -7.16 -18.44 -2.37
C GLN A 48 -7.09 -17.58 -3.65
N LEU A 49 -7.31 -16.27 -3.55
CA LEU A 49 -7.24 -15.38 -4.70
C LEU A 49 -5.84 -15.35 -5.32
N VAL A 50 -4.79 -15.19 -4.50
CA VAL A 50 -3.40 -15.21 -4.97
C VAL A 50 -3.09 -16.52 -5.68
N TRP A 51 -3.52 -17.64 -5.12
CA TRP A 51 -3.31 -18.97 -5.74
C TRP A 51 -3.99 -19.06 -7.11
N THR A 52 -5.22 -18.55 -7.22
CA THR A 52 -5.98 -18.60 -8.48
C THR A 52 -5.37 -17.74 -9.59
N VAL A 53 -4.79 -16.58 -9.26
CA VAL A 53 -4.19 -15.69 -10.27
C VAL A 53 -2.69 -15.97 -10.52
N ALA A 54 -2.09 -16.88 -9.76
CA ALA A 54 -0.64 -17.16 -9.84
C ALA A 54 -0.19 -17.75 -11.17
N ASP A 55 -1.04 -18.53 -11.82
CA ASP A 55 -0.79 -19.11 -13.15
C ASP A 55 -0.98 -18.11 -14.31
N GLY A 56 -1.49 -16.90 -14.02
CA GLY A 56 -1.81 -15.87 -15.01
C GLY A 56 -3.30 -15.72 -15.30
N THR A 57 -4.14 -16.56 -14.70
CA THR A 57 -5.60 -16.43 -14.82
C THR A 57 -6.07 -15.07 -14.34
N ILE A 58 -6.93 -14.43 -15.12
CA ILE A 58 -7.60 -13.17 -14.75
C ILE A 58 -9.07 -13.51 -14.44
N LEU A 59 -9.45 -13.24 -13.19
CA LEU A 59 -10.84 -13.37 -12.77
C LEU A 59 -11.58 -12.06 -13.01
N ALA A 60 -12.81 -12.13 -13.52
CA ALA A 60 -13.68 -10.98 -13.64
C ALA A 60 -15.14 -11.36 -13.34
N THR A 61 -15.87 -10.49 -12.64
CA THR A 61 -17.30 -10.65 -12.40
C THR A 61 -18.02 -9.33 -12.57
N ARG A 62 -19.22 -9.37 -13.14
CA ARG A 62 -20.09 -8.20 -13.39
C ARG A 62 -21.29 -8.25 -12.47
N PHE A 63 -21.52 -7.13 -11.76
CA PHE A 63 -22.67 -7.04 -10.86
C PHE A 63 -23.96 -6.84 -11.63
N GLY A 64 -24.96 -7.65 -11.30
CA GLY A 64 -26.29 -7.59 -11.94
C GLY A 64 -26.35 -8.07 -13.38
N GLY A 65 -25.26 -8.58 -13.96
CA GLY A 65 -25.20 -9.07 -15.34
C GLY A 65 -25.26 -7.97 -16.43
N TRP A 66 -25.12 -6.70 -16.03
CA TRP A 66 -25.07 -5.58 -16.96
C TRP A 66 -23.74 -5.53 -17.71
N GLU A 67 -23.77 -5.04 -18.95
CA GLU A 67 -22.57 -4.82 -19.75
C GLU A 67 -22.05 -3.38 -19.60
N ALA A 68 -20.77 -3.18 -19.93
CA ALA A 68 -20.22 -1.84 -20.03
C ALA A 68 -20.99 -1.01 -21.10
N PRO A 69 -21.18 0.30 -20.90
CA PRO A 69 -20.64 1.16 -19.86
C PRO A 69 -21.43 1.18 -18.55
N ALA A 70 -22.54 0.47 -18.44
CA ALA A 70 -23.53 0.59 -17.34
C ALA A 70 -23.22 -0.34 -16.14
N SER A 71 -22.22 -1.21 -16.21
CA SER A 71 -21.93 -2.17 -15.14
C SER A 71 -20.73 -1.80 -14.30
N ILE A 72 -20.86 -2.01 -12.98
CA ILE A 72 -19.72 -2.13 -12.09
C ILE A 72 -19.23 -3.59 -12.15
N ALA A 73 -17.92 -3.79 -12.28
CA ALA A 73 -17.33 -5.10 -12.27
C ALA A 73 -16.11 -5.14 -11.32
N PHE A 74 -15.80 -6.32 -10.82
CA PHE A 74 -14.53 -6.59 -10.16
C PHE A 74 -13.68 -7.49 -11.06
N ALA A 75 -12.36 -7.27 -11.03
CA ALA A 75 -11.40 -8.16 -11.66
C ALA A 75 -10.14 -8.28 -10.79
N ALA A 76 -9.51 -9.44 -10.86
CA ALA A 76 -8.22 -9.68 -10.25
C ALA A 76 -7.28 -10.32 -11.28
N ASP A 77 -6.19 -9.64 -11.54
CA ASP A 77 -4.97 -10.12 -12.15
C ASP A 77 -3.89 -10.34 -11.09
N ARG A 78 -2.66 -10.61 -11.49
CA ARG A 78 -1.56 -10.77 -10.53
C ARG A 78 -1.33 -9.52 -9.65
N LEU A 79 -1.47 -8.31 -10.19
CA LEU A 79 -1.32 -7.09 -9.37
C LEU A 79 -2.43 -7.00 -8.32
N GLY A 80 -3.70 -7.13 -8.72
CA GLY A 80 -4.84 -7.13 -7.80
C GLY A 80 -4.74 -8.24 -6.75
N GLY A 81 -4.39 -9.46 -7.18
CA GLY A 81 -4.16 -10.59 -6.30
C GLY A 81 -3.05 -10.35 -5.27
N ALA A 82 -1.89 -9.81 -5.68
CA ALA A 82 -0.80 -9.45 -4.77
C ALA A 82 -1.24 -8.46 -3.71
N MET A 83 -1.99 -7.42 -4.11
CA MET A 83 -2.46 -6.37 -3.21
C MET A 83 -3.47 -6.89 -2.19
N VAL A 84 -4.42 -7.72 -2.61
CA VAL A 84 -5.37 -8.38 -1.72
C VAL A 84 -4.66 -9.39 -0.81
N GLY A 85 -3.70 -10.15 -1.36
CA GLY A 85 -2.91 -11.13 -0.62
C GLY A 85 -2.18 -10.51 0.58
N VAL A 86 -1.44 -9.44 0.34
CA VAL A 86 -0.70 -8.76 1.40
C VAL A 86 -1.63 -8.02 2.37
N THR A 87 -2.81 -7.57 1.92
CA THR A 87 -3.84 -6.99 2.79
C THR A 87 -4.34 -8.01 3.80
N GLY A 88 -4.60 -9.26 3.38
CA GLY A 88 -5.01 -10.34 4.29
C GLY A 88 -3.97 -10.64 5.38
N VAL A 89 -2.68 -10.69 5.00
CA VAL A 89 -1.56 -10.84 5.94
C VAL A 89 -1.55 -9.73 6.99
N LEU A 90 -1.66 -8.48 6.55
CA LEU A 90 -1.64 -7.33 7.46
C LEU A 90 -2.89 -7.28 8.34
N ALA A 91 -4.06 -7.56 7.77
CA ALA A 91 -5.32 -7.57 8.51
C ALA A 91 -5.23 -8.50 9.73
N LEU A 92 -4.72 -9.73 9.53
CA LEU A 92 -4.56 -10.69 10.61
C LEU A 92 -3.51 -10.24 11.63
N ALA A 93 -2.33 -9.82 11.18
CA ALA A 93 -1.26 -9.38 12.07
C ALA A 93 -1.68 -8.19 12.95
N VAL A 94 -2.32 -7.18 12.34
CA VAL A 94 -2.76 -5.98 13.06
C VAL A 94 -3.96 -6.27 13.96
N ALA A 95 -4.92 -7.12 13.56
CA ALA A 95 -6.04 -7.51 14.40
C ALA A 95 -5.59 -8.23 15.69
N LEU A 96 -4.59 -9.11 15.59
CA LEU A 96 -4.00 -9.79 16.75
C LEU A 96 -3.22 -8.82 17.64
N TYR A 97 -2.39 -7.95 17.07
CA TYR A 97 -1.62 -6.95 17.82
C TYR A 97 -2.55 -5.97 18.57
N ALA A 98 -3.63 -5.53 17.91
CA ALA A 98 -4.58 -4.57 18.46
C ALA A 98 -5.19 -5.02 19.80
N GLN A 99 -5.42 -6.33 19.99
CA GLN A 99 -5.96 -6.87 21.23
C GLN A 99 -5.06 -6.60 22.45
N ALA A 100 -3.75 -6.54 22.25
CA ALA A 100 -2.78 -6.29 23.32
C ALA A 100 -2.39 -4.81 23.47
N ASP A 101 -2.69 -3.97 22.47
CA ASP A 101 -2.21 -2.59 22.42
C ASP A 101 -3.29 -1.54 22.66
N LEU A 102 -4.54 -1.83 22.28
CA LEU A 102 -5.61 -0.84 22.32
C LEU A 102 -6.10 -0.54 23.74
N ARG A 103 -6.24 0.76 24.03
CA ARG A 103 -6.93 1.21 25.23
C ARG A 103 -8.45 1.09 25.07
N ARG A 104 -9.16 0.87 26.18
CA ARG A 104 -10.63 0.76 26.17
C ARG A 104 -11.32 1.93 25.45
N VAL A 105 -10.80 3.16 25.57
CA VAL A 105 -11.34 4.34 24.88
C VAL A 105 -11.34 4.15 23.37
N ALA A 106 -10.27 3.65 22.78
CA ALA A 106 -10.19 3.42 21.33
C ALA A 106 -11.20 2.35 20.88
N VAL A 107 -11.38 1.30 21.68
CA VAL A 107 -12.33 0.22 21.36
C VAL A 107 -13.77 0.72 21.38
N VAL A 108 -14.18 1.43 22.45
CA VAL A 108 -15.55 1.97 22.56
C VAL A 108 -15.81 3.12 21.58
N SER A 109 -14.77 3.75 21.04
CA SER A 109 -14.87 4.77 19.98
C SER A 109 -15.00 4.15 18.57
N GLY A 110 -15.05 2.82 18.44
CA GLY A 110 -15.38 2.16 17.17
C GLY A 110 -14.17 1.64 16.38
N PHE A 111 -13.04 1.29 17.04
CA PHE A 111 -11.88 0.74 16.33
C PHE A 111 -12.25 -0.45 15.44
N TYR A 112 -12.91 -1.47 15.97
CA TYR A 112 -13.15 -2.73 15.26
C TYR A 112 -14.05 -2.58 14.02
N PRO A 113 -15.23 -1.94 14.09
CA PRO A 113 -16.05 -1.75 12.90
C PRO A 113 -15.37 -0.88 11.85
N LEU A 114 -14.67 0.19 12.25
CA LEU A 114 -13.94 1.05 11.32
C LEU A 114 -12.73 0.34 10.70
N PHE A 115 -12.05 -0.53 11.45
CA PHE A 115 -10.96 -1.35 10.93
C PHE A 115 -11.46 -2.32 9.84
N CYS A 116 -12.56 -3.00 10.07
CA CYS A 116 -13.18 -3.88 9.09
C CYS A 116 -13.68 -3.08 7.85
N ALA A 117 -14.31 -1.92 8.05
CA ALA A 117 -14.73 -1.05 6.95
C ALA A 117 -13.55 -0.55 6.12
N LEU A 118 -12.43 -0.21 6.76
CA LEU A 118 -11.19 0.16 6.07
C LEU A 118 -10.68 -0.97 5.17
N LEU A 119 -10.65 -2.20 5.68
CA LEU A 119 -10.20 -3.38 4.92
C LEU A 119 -11.10 -3.64 3.70
N ALA A 120 -12.41 -3.48 3.85
CA ALA A 120 -13.35 -3.59 2.74
C ALA A 120 -13.07 -2.53 1.66
N GLY A 121 -12.88 -1.27 2.07
CA GLY A 121 -12.55 -0.18 1.15
C GLY A 121 -11.23 -0.40 0.40
N VAL A 122 -10.21 -0.88 1.10
CA VAL A 122 -8.90 -1.21 0.51
C VAL A 122 -9.02 -2.32 -0.53
N ASN A 123 -9.67 -3.43 -0.20
CA ASN A 123 -9.84 -4.56 -1.13
C ASN A 123 -10.78 -4.20 -2.30
N GLY A 124 -11.84 -3.42 -2.04
CA GLY A 124 -12.72 -2.90 -3.08
C GLY A 124 -11.97 -2.03 -4.09
N ALA A 125 -11.06 -1.18 -3.63
CA ALA A 125 -10.21 -0.36 -4.49
C ALA A 125 -9.24 -1.20 -5.35
N PHE A 126 -8.73 -2.33 -4.83
CA PHE A 126 -7.83 -3.21 -5.57
C PHE A 126 -8.54 -4.11 -6.59
N LEU A 127 -9.83 -4.33 -6.44
CA LEU A 127 -10.58 -5.25 -7.30
C LEU A 127 -11.50 -4.55 -8.29
N THR A 128 -11.89 -3.30 -8.05
CA THR A 128 -12.81 -2.60 -8.95
C THR A 128 -12.20 -2.34 -10.33
N THR A 129 -13.03 -2.50 -11.36
CA THR A 129 -12.69 -2.15 -12.75
C THR A 129 -13.38 -0.87 -13.22
N ASP A 130 -13.95 -0.11 -12.30
CA ASP A 130 -14.71 1.11 -12.59
C ASP A 130 -14.11 2.31 -11.86
N LEU A 131 -13.89 3.40 -12.59
CA LEU A 131 -13.20 4.58 -12.07
C LEU A 131 -14.01 5.33 -11.00
N PHE A 132 -15.36 5.37 -11.15
CA PHE A 132 -16.21 5.98 -10.15
C PHE A 132 -16.38 5.08 -8.92
N ASN A 133 -16.47 3.78 -9.11
CA ASN A 133 -16.48 2.83 -8.00
C ASN A 133 -15.15 2.86 -7.23
N LEU A 134 -14.00 3.07 -7.91
CA LEU A 134 -12.72 3.33 -7.27
C LEU A 134 -12.79 4.59 -6.39
N TYR A 135 -13.42 5.67 -6.88
CA TYR A 135 -13.67 6.88 -6.08
C TYR A 135 -14.48 6.56 -4.82
N VAL A 136 -15.57 5.79 -4.95
CA VAL A 136 -16.39 5.41 -3.80
C VAL A 136 -15.58 4.62 -2.76
N TRP A 137 -14.74 3.67 -3.19
CA TRP A 137 -13.87 2.94 -2.27
C TRP A 137 -12.83 3.85 -1.58
N PHE A 138 -12.30 4.86 -2.28
CA PHE A 138 -11.46 5.88 -1.65
C PHE A 138 -12.20 6.69 -0.59
N GLU A 139 -13.50 7.00 -0.78
CA GLU A 139 -14.31 7.68 0.23
C GLU A 139 -14.59 6.79 1.45
N VAL A 140 -14.92 5.52 1.23
CA VAL A 140 -15.07 4.54 2.33
C VAL A 140 -13.78 4.46 3.16
N MET A 141 -12.62 4.37 2.48
CA MET A 141 -11.33 4.37 3.16
C MET A 141 -11.06 5.69 3.90
N LEU A 142 -11.40 6.85 3.32
CA LEU A 142 -11.18 8.15 3.92
C LEU A 142 -11.97 8.30 5.22
N ILE A 143 -13.25 7.98 5.19
CA ILE A 143 -14.13 8.07 6.37
C ILE A 143 -13.67 7.09 7.46
N ALA A 144 -13.42 5.82 7.09
CA ALA A 144 -12.98 4.81 8.05
C ALA A 144 -11.62 5.19 8.67
N SER A 145 -10.66 5.63 7.86
CA SER A 145 -9.33 5.99 8.33
C SER A 145 -9.34 7.29 9.17
N PHE A 146 -10.14 8.28 8.80
CA PHE A 146 -10.31 9.47 9.66
C PHE A 146 -10.86 9.09 11.02
N GLY A 147 -11.92 8.28 11.08
CA GLY A 147 -12.47 7.78 12.34
C GLY A 147 -11.43 7.03 13.18
N LEU A 148 -10.63 6.16 12.55
CA LEU A 148 -9.53 5.43 13.21
C LEU A 148 -8.43 6.36 13.75
N LEU A 149 -8.15 7.46 13.08
CA LEU A 149 -7.08 8.37 13.47
C LEU A 149 -7.42 9.15 14.75
N VAL A 150 -8.71 9.46 15.00
CA VAL A 150 -9.18 10.30 16.11
C VAL A 150 -9.74 9.51 17.31
N LEU A 151 -9.54 8.20 17.37
CA LEU A 151 -10.16 7.30 18.38
C LEU A 151 -9.97 7.69 19.84
N ASN A 152 -8.81 8.20 20.22
CA ASN A 152 -8.53 8.58 21.61
C ASN A 152 -8.90 10.05 21.92
N LYS A 153 -9.40 10.79 20.94
CA LYS A 153 -9.90 12.18 21.07
C LYS A 153 -8.89 13.15 21.68
N THR A 154 -7.59 12.90 21.50
CA THR A 154 -6.54 13.80 21.98
C THR A 154 -6.39 14.99 21.04
N ALA A 155 -5.92 16.14 21.56
CA ALA A 155 -5.67 17.33 20.75
C ALA A 155 -4.71 17.04 19.58
N ALA A 156 -3.67 16.22 19.79
CA ALA A 156 -2.73 15.79 18.74
C ALA A 156 -3.41 14.96 17.66
N GLN A 157 -4.34 14.06 18.03
CA GLN A 157 -5.08 13.26 17.06
C GLN A 157 -6.08 14.11 16.27
N LEU A 158 -6.72 15.07 16.89
CA LEU A 158 -7.64 15.99 16.20
C LEU A 158 -6.88 16.88 15.22
N ASP A 159 -5.76 17.47 15.63
CA ASP A 159 -4.91 18.29 14.74
C ASP A 159 -4.40 17.47 13.55
N GLY A 160 -3.84 16.27 13.80
CA GLY A 160 -3.39 15.37 12.75
C GLY A 160 -4.53 14.88 11.86
N GLY A 161 -5.70 14.59 12.44
CA GLY A 161 -6.90 14.15 11.74
C GLY A 161 -7.47 15.22 10.81
N ILE A 162 -7.53 16.49 11.24
CA ILE A 162 -7.99 17.59 10.39
C ILE A 162 -7.05 17.80 9.19
N LYS A 163 -5.73 17.79 9.41
CA LYS A 163 -4.74 17.89 8.33
C LYS A 163 -4.84 16.72 7.34
N TYR A 164 -5.03 15.51 7.87
CA TYR A 164 -5.27 14.32 7.07
C TYR A 164 -6.53 14.45 6.21
N LEU A 165 -7.66 14.78 6.84
CA LEU A 165 -8.96 14.89 6.17
C LEU A 165 -8.94 15.97 5.09
N ALA A 166 -8.50 17.19 5.42
CA ALA A 166 -8.54 18.33 4.51
C ALA A 166 -7.73 18.07 3.22
N LEU A 167 -6.50 17.57 3.35
CA LEU A 167 -5.66 17.31 2.17
C LEU A 167 -6.15 16.09 1.36
N ASN A 168 -6.61 15.03 2.03
CA ASN A 168 -7.15 13.88 1.33
C ASN A 168 -8.49 14.16 0.64
N MET A 169 -9.38 14.99 1.23
CA MET A 169 -10.60 15.47 0.56
C MET A 169 -10.27 16.30 -0.68
N LEU A 170 -9.27 17.20 -0.61
CA LEU A 170 -8.84 17.93 -1.80
C LEU A 170 -8.39 16.97 -2.91
N GLY A 171 -7.60 15.94 -2.57
CA GLY A 171 -7.22 14.90 -3.52
C GLY A 171 -8.41 14.17 -4.13
N THR A 172 -9.45 13.92 -3.34
CA THR A 172 -10.67 13.27 -3.83
C THR A 172 -11.49 14.18 -4.75
N LEU A 173 -11.56 15.48 -4.46
CA LEU A 173 -12.23 16.45 -5.34
C LEU A 173 -11.50 16.58 -6.70
N VAL A 174 -10.17 16.62 -6.69
CA VAL A 174 -9.34 16.61 -7.92
C VAL A 174 -9.59 15.31 -8.70
N PHE A 175 -9.65 14.19 -8.04
CA PHE A 175 -9.97 12.90 -8.66
C PHE A 175 -11.37 12.90 -9.28
N LEU A 176 -12.38 13.42 -8.58
CA LEU A 176 -13.75 13.53 -9.11
C LEU A 176 -13.81 14.42 -10.35
N ALA A 177 -13.08 15.53 -10.38
CA ALA A 177 -12.96 16.39 -11.56
C ALA A 177 -12.32 15.65 -12.75
N ALA A 178 -11.29 14.83 -12.49
CA ALA A 178 -10.69 13.97 -13.52
C ALA A 178 -11.69 12.96 -14.08
N ILE A 179 -12.49 12.31 -13.21
CA ILE A 179 -13.57 11.39 -13.62
C ILE A 179 -14.56 12.09 -14.55
N ALA A 180 -15.02 13.29 -14.17
CA ALA A 180 -15.99 14.04 -14.97
C ALA A 180 -15.46 14.36 -16.38
N LEU A 181 -14.19 14.78 -16.50
CA LEU A 181 -13.57 15.05 -17.79
C LEU A 181 -13.40 13.79 -18.64
N LEU A 182 -12.89 12.71 -18.06
CA LEU A 182 -12.64 11.47 -18.79
C LEU A 182 -13.97 10.79 -19.18
N TYR A 183 -14.98 10.84 -18.33
CA TYR A 183 -16.32 10.36 -18.66
C TYR A 183 -16.95 11.18 -19.78
N GLY A 184 -16.81 12.51 -19.76
CA GLY A 184 -17.28 13.38 -20.85
C GLY A 184 -16.64 13.07 -22.20
N LEU A 185 -15.38 12.59 -22.21
CA LEU A 185 -14.68 12.21 -23.43
C LEU A 185 -15.02 10.81 -23.93
N THR A 186 -15.23 9.87 -23.01
CA THR A 186 -15.33 8.44 -23.33
C THR A 186 -16.74 7.87 -23.21
N GLY A 187 -17.64 8.51 -22.44
CA GLY A 187 -18.99 8.00 -22.15
C GLY A 187 -19.00 6.72 -21.32
N THR A 188 -17.86 6.33 -20.70
CA THR A 188 -17.74 5.12 -19.90
C THR A 188 -16.93 5.38 -18.63
N LEU A 189 -17.19 4.62 -17.57
CA LEU A 189 -16.42 4.62 -16.32
C LEU A 189 -15.63 3.33 -16.12
N ASN A 190 -15.91 2.31 -16.95
CA ASN A 190 -15.17 1.05 -16.91
C ASN A 190 -13.72 1.29 -17.41
N LEU A 191 -12.73 0.91 -16.59
CA LEU A 191 -11.30 1.16 -16.87
C LEU A 191 -10.82 0.50 -18.16
N ALA A 192 -11.28 -0.72 -18.45
CA ALA A 192 -10.91 -1.43 -19.67
C ALA A 192 -11.52 -0.79 -20.91
N ASP A 193 -12.83 -0.46 -20.88
CA ASP A 193 -13.53 0.20 -21.97
C ASP A 193 -12.99 1.61 -22.22
N MET A 194 -12.69 2.36 -21.14
CA MET A 194 -12.06 3.67 -21.22
C MET A 194 -10.68 3.56 -21.89
N GLY A 195 -9.87 2.56 -21.52
CA GLY A 195 -8.58 2.32 -22.12
C GLY A 195 -8.64 2.01 -23.60
N VAL A 196 -9.62 1.24 -24.06
CA VAL A 196 -9.87 0.96 -25.48
C VAL A 196 -10.26 2.25 -26.20
N ARG A 197 -11.23 3.00 -25.68
CA ARG A 197 -11.73 4.24 -26.33
C ARG A 197 -10.68 5.33 -26.39
N LEU A 198 -9.92 5.55 -25.31
CA LEU A 198 -8.91 6.61 -25.29
C LEU A 198 -7.77 6.38 -26.31
N ARG A 199 -7.48 5.13 -26.69
CA ARG A 199 -6.50 4.80 -27.72
C ARG A 199 -6.98 5.04 -29.15
N THR A 200 -8.30 5.17 -29.34
CA THR A 200 -8.89 5.49 -30.65
C THR A 200 -9.17 6.98 -30.82
N LEU A 201 -9.06 7.77 -29.73
CA LEU A 201 -9.28 9.22 -29.77
C LEU A 201 -7.98 9.97 -30.08
N GLU A 202 -8.10 11.05 -30.84
CA GLU A 202 -6.99 11.99 -31.03
C GLU A 202 -6.62 12.67 -29.69
N PRO A 203 -5.31 12.89 -29.43
CA PRO A 203 -4.87 13.58 -28.22
C PRO A 203 -5.42 15.01 -28.16
N THR A 204 -6.28 15.28 -27.19
CA THR A 204 -6.89 16.60 -26.96
C THR A 204 -6.36 17.23 -25.67
N ALA A 205 -6.45 18.57 -25.56
CA ALA A 205 -6.12 19.28 -24.32
C ALA A 205 -6.97 18.77 -23.12
N ALA A 206 -8.22 18.41 -23.37
CA ALA A 206 -9.12 17.85 -22.34
C ALA A 206 -8.65 16.47 -21.86
N LEU A 207 -8.16 15.60 -22.76
CA LEU A 207 -7.57 14.31 -22.39
C LEU A 207 -6.33 14.51 -21.52
N HIS A 208 -5.42 15.38 -21.91
CA HIS A 208 -4.23 15.69 -21.11
C HIS A 208 -4.60 16.28 -19.74
N ALA A 209 -5.58 17.19 -19.68
CA ALA A 209 -6.05 17.75 -18.41
C ALA A 209 -6.65 16.66 -17.51
N GLY A 210 -7.51 15.78 -18.04
CA GLY A 210 -8.08 14.65 -17.30
C GLY A 210 -7.00 13.70 -16.77
N ALA A 211 -6.00 13.36 -17.59
CA ALA A 211 -4.89 12.52 -17.22
C ALA A 211 -4.03 13.12 -16.09
N TRP A 212 -3.72 14.42 -16.17
CA TRP A 212 -2.96 15.13 -15.14
C TRP A 212 -3.73 15.31 -13.84
N LEU A 213 -5.04 15.61 -13.88
CA LEU A 213 -5.88 15.65 -12.69
C LEU A 213 -5.96 14.27 -12.03
N LEU A 214 -6.07 13.21 -12.81
CA LEU A 214 -6.06 11.84 -12.31
C LEU A 214 -4.72 11.52 -11.63
N ALA A 215 -3.60 11.82 -12.29
CA ALA A 215 -2.27 11.69 -11.72
C ALA A 215 -2.13 12.47 -10.40
N LEU A 216 -2.55 13.74 -10.39
CA LEU A 216 -2.47 14.61 -9.22
C LEU A 216 -3.28 14.05 -8.04
N GLY A 217 -4.51 13.60 -8.27
CA GLY A 217 -5.36 12.99 -7.25
C GLY A 217 -4.69 11.76 -6.61
N PHE A 218 -4.13 10.87 -7.44
CA PHE A 218 -3.46 9.66 -6.94
C PHE A 218 -2.09 9.93 -6.33
N LEU A 219 -1.31 10.90 -6.82
CA LEU A 219 -0.07 11.37 -6.19
C LEU A 219 -0.33 11.95 -4.80
N MET A 220 -1.43 12.72 -4.61
CA MET A 220 -1.86 13.16 -3.29
C MET A 220 -2.19 11.98 -2.38
N LYS A 221 -2.96 11.01 -2.84
CA LYS A 221 -3.34 9.81 -2.07
C LYS A 221 -2.13 8.93 -1.74
N SER A 222 -1.15 8.83 -2.62
CA SER A 222 0.08 8.09 -2.36
C SER A 222 1.05 8.81 -1.41
N GLY A 223 0.91 10.12 -1.22
CA GLY A 223 1.86 10.93 -0.45
C GLY A 223 3.17 11.17 -1.20
N ALA A 224 3.11 11.39 -2.52
CA ALA A 224 4.26 11.73 -3.35
C ALA A 224 4.61 13.24 -3.28
N PHE A 225 5.81 13.59 -3.70
CA PHE A 225 6.25 14.98 -3.83
C PHE A 225 5.39 15.74 -4.87
N PRO A 226 5.02 16.98 -4.58
CA PRO A 226 5.23 17.78 -3.35
C PRO A 226 4.10 17.61 -2.30
N LEU A 227 3.17 16.66 -2.49
CA LEU A 227 1.85 16.59 -1.82
C LEU A 227 1.84 15.66 -0.59
N PHE A 228 2.99 15.32 -0.04
CA PHE A 228 3.16 14.35 1.04
C PHE A 228 2.95 14.88 2.46
N ALA A 229 2.77 16.20 2.65
CA ALA A 229 2.83 16.86 3.97
C ALA A 229 1.84 16.29 4.99
N TRP A 230 0.68 15.82 4.55
CA TRP A 230 -0.35 15.23 5.41
C TRP A 230 0.11 13.96 6.13
N LEU A 231 0.99 13.16 5.52
CA LEU A 231 1.41 11.86 6.02
C LEU A 231 2.27 11.97 7.30
N PRO A 232 3.40 12.70 7.34
CA PRO A 232 4.17 12.87 8.57
C PRO A 232 3.47 13.76 9.60
N ALA A 233 2.49 14.57 9.20
CA ALA A 233 1.69 15.39 10.11
C ALA A 233 0.64 14.59 10.88
N SER A 234 0.13 13.47 10.32
CA SER A 234 -0.97 12.70 10.88
C SER A 234 -0.56 11.34 11.46
N TYR A 235 0.26 10.56 10.77
CA TYR A 235 0.53 9.15 11.12
C TYR A 235 1.17 8.95 12.50
N HIS A 236 1.99 9.89 12.96
CA HIS A 236 2.60 9.80 14.29
C HIS A 236 1.63 10.04 15.46
N THR A 237 0.40 10.51 15.19
CA THR A 237 -0.60 10.82 16.23
C THR A 237 -1.53 9.67 16.54
N GLY A 238 -1.74 8.73 15.59
CA GLY A 238 -2.62 7.58 15.72
C GLY A 238 -2.16 6.54 16.74
N THR A 239 -3.05 5.61 17.09
CA THR A 239 -2.65 4.40 17.82
C THR A 239 -1.74 3.53 16.95
N ILE A 240 -0.90 2.72 17.56
CA ILE A 240 0.10 1.93 16.82
C ILE A 240 -0.55 0.96 15.82
N ALA A 241 -1.61 0.26 16.22
CA ALA A 241 -2.34 -0.64 15.33
C ALA A 241 -2.89 0.10 14.10
N VAL A 242 -3.47 1.30 14.30
CA VAL A 242 -3.97 2.17 13.21
C VAL A 242 -2.83 2.62 12.31
N THR A 243 -1.74 3.10 12.90
CA THR A 243 -0.61 3.61 12.11
C THR A 243 0.06 2.50 11.30
N ALA A 244 0.14 1.27 11.84
CA ALA A 244 0.71 0.12 11.14
C ALA A 244 -0.10 -0.25 9.89
N ILE A 245 -1.44 -0.32 9.98
CA ILE A 245 -2.30 -0.63 8.83
C ILE A 245 -2.28 0.50 7.80
N PHE A 246 -2.25 1.77 8.23
CA PHE A 246 -2.14 2.93 7.34
C PHE A 246 -0.82 2.95 6.58
N ALA A 247 0.28 2.76 7.30
CA ALA A 247 1.62 2.72 6.72
C ALA A 247 1.78 1.57 5.72
N GLY A 248 1.15 0.44 6.00
CA GLY A 248 1.10 -0.70 5.10
C GLY A 248 0.29 -0.40 3.84
N LEU A 249 -0.97 0.03 3.94
CA LEU A 249 -1.94 -0.06 2.86
C LEU A 249 -2.32 1.28 2.23
N LEU A 250 -2.69 2.34 3.00
CA LEU A 250 -3.38 3.50 2.44
C LEU A 250 -2.65 4.17 1.27
N THR A 251 -1.37 4.45 1.44
CA THR A 251 -0.57 5.08 0.38
C THR A 251 -0.38 4.18 -0.84
N LYS A 252 -0.40 2.84 -0.64
CA LYS A 252 -0.22 1.87 -1.74
C LYS A 252 -1.48 1.71 -2.59
N VAL A 253 -2.66 2.03 -2.06
CA VAL A 253 -3.86 2.15 -2.90
C VAL A 253 -3.68 3.28 -3.92
N GLY A 254 -3.09 4.42 -3.52
CA GLY A 254 -2.74 5.49 -4.45
C GLY A 254 -1.71 5.07 -5.51
N VAL A 255 -0.65 4.35 -5.09
CA VAL A 255 0.36 3.80 -6.01
C VAL A 255 -0.24 2.77 -6.96
N TYR A 256 -1.08 1.86 -6.44
CA TYR A 256 -1.83 0.89 -7.24
C TYR A 256 -2.68 1.59 -8.30
N ALA A 257 -3.44 2.62 -7.89
CA ALA A 257 -4.29 3.39 -8.81
C ALA A 257 -3.47 4.07 -9.92
N LEU A 258 -2.29 4.63 -9.60
CA LEU A 258 -1.36 5.18 -10.59
C LEU A 258 -0.88 4.10 -11.57
N ILE A 259 -0.40 2.97 -11.06
CA ILE A 259 0.04 1.86 -11.91
C ILE A 259 -1.11 1.40 -12.81
N ARG A 260 -2.27 1.07 -12.23
CA ARG A 260 -3.43 0.55 -12.98
C ARG A 260 -3.92 1.52 -14.05
N THR A 261 -4.02 2.81 -13.75
CA THR A 261 -4.56 3.79 -14.70
C THR A 261 -3.57 4.15 -15.79
N PHE A 262 -2.28 4.23 -15.51
CA PHE A 262 -1.27 4.61 -16.49
C PHE A 262 -0.70 3.43 -17.29
N THR A 263 -1.05 2.20 -16.96
CA THR A 263 -0.79 1.05 -17.81
C THR A 263 -2.02 0.65 -18.65
N LEU A 264 -3.23 0.75 -18.07
CA LEU A 264 -4.47 0.30 -18.73
C LEU A 264 -5.22 1.43 -19.44
N VAL A 265 -5.41 2.60 -18.77
CA VAL A 265 -6.36 3.64 -19.21
C VAL A 265 -5.66 4.67 -20.08
N VAL A 266 -4.68 5.39 -19.53
CA VAL A 266 -4.03 6.52 -20.19
C VAL A 266 -2.63 6.13 -20.66
N PRO A 267 -2.36 6.10 -21.97
CA PRO A 267 -1.00 5.84 -22.47
C PRO A 267 -0.06 7.00 -22.11
N ILE A 268 1.07 6.70 -21.51
CA ILE A 268 2.10 7.69 -21.14
C ILE A 268 3.44 7.45 -21.82
N GLU A 269 3.58 6.36 -22.55
CA GLU A 269 4.82 5.96 -23.20
C GLU A 269 5.31 7.04 -24.18
N GLY A 270 6.57 7.43 -24.06
CA GLY A 270 7.18 8.46 -24.89
C GLY A 270 6.64 9.88 -24.69
N THR A 271 5.77 10.10 -23.70
CA THR A 271 5.17 11.41 -23.43
C THR A 271 5.94 12.19 -22.37
N GLY A 272 5.73 13.52 -22.33
CA GLY A 272 6.24 14.36 -21.24
C GLY A 272 5.75 13.94 -19.85
N THR A 273 4.60 13.26 -19.77
CA THR A 273 4.04 12.72 -18.52
C THR A 273 4.98 11.69 -17.88
N GLN A 274 5.56 10.79 -18.67
CA GLN A 274 6.52 9.80 -18.20
C GLN A 274 7.75 10.48 -17.57
N THR A 275 8.30 11.49 -18.22
CA THR A 275 9.45 12.26 -17.69
C THR A 275 9.11 12.98 -16.40
N VAL A 276 7.93 13.59 -16.30
CA VAL A 276 7.50 14.28 -15.06
C VAL A 276 7.31 13.28 -13.93
N LEU A 277 6.74 12.10 -14.19
CA LEU A 277 6.62 11.04 -13.18
C LEU A 277 7.99 10.56 -12.70
N LEU A 278 8.99 10.46 -13.58
CA LEU A 278 10.37 10.12 -13.22
C LEU A 278 10.98 11.16 -12.26
N VAL A 279 10.81 12.45 -12.58
CA VAL A 279 11.27 13.55 -11.71
C VAL A 279 10.56 13.51 -10.36
N ILE A 280 9.23 13.33 -10.34
CA ILE A 280 8.45 13.21 -9.10
C ILE A 280 8.93 12.01 -8.28
N ALA A 281 9.23 10.87 -8.91
CA ALA A 281 9.74 9.69 -8.23
C ALA A 281 11.06 9.97 -7.52
N VAL A 282 12.02 10.61 -8.21
CA VAL A 282 13.33 10.99 -7.63
C VAL A 282 13.15 11.99 -6.49
N LEU A 283 12.36 13.05 -6.68
CA LEU A 283 12.12 14.06 -5.66
C LEU A 283 11.39 13.45 -4.43
N THR A 284 10.49 12.49 -4.64
CA THR A 284 9.81 11.77 -3.57
C THR A 284 10.80 10.93 -2.75
N MET A 285 11.71 10.20 -3.43
CA MET A 285 12.76 9.42 -2.77
C MET A 285 13.65 10.31 -1.88
N VAL A 286 14.17 11.40 -2.46
CA VAL A 286 15.13 12.29 -1.81
C VAL A 286 14.50 13.06 -0.65
N THR A 287 13.36 13.73 -0.88
CA THR A 287 12.70 14.51 0.17
C THR A 287 12.24 13.62 1.33
N GLY A 288 11.77 12.41 1.05
CA GLY A 288 11.39 11.45 2.06
C GLY A 288 12.56 11.02 2.94
N VAL A 289 13.69 10.61 2.36
CA VAL A 289 14.84 10.15 3.14
C VAL A 289 15.52 11.26 3.92
N LEU A 290 15.66 12.45 3.35
CA LEU A 290 16.20 13.62 4.06
C LEU A 290 15.27 14.03 5.22
N GLY A 291 13.94 14.03 4.98
CA GLY A 291 12.96 14.25 6.03
C GLY A 291 13.09 13.24 7.19
N ALA A 292 13.32 11.96 6.90
CA ALA A 292 13.54 10.92 7.92
C ALA A 292 14.85 11.14 8.71
N ALA A 293 15.92 11.57 8.04
CA ALA A 293 17.22 11.76 8.64
C ALA A 293 17.23 12.81 9.77
N ILE A 294 16.41 13.86 9.65
CA ILE A 294 16.33 14.96 10.62
C ILE A 294 15.38 14.69 11.79
N GLN A 295 14.47 13.70 11.70
CA GLN A 295 13.51 13.41 12.77
C GLN A 295 14.14 12.63 13.92
N TRP A 296 13.52 12.79 15.12
CA TRP A 296 13.90 12.09 16.34
C TRP A 296 12.76 11.24 16.93
N ASP A 297 11.51 11.48 16.58
CA ASP A 297 10.40 10.58 16.88
C ASP A 297 10.41 9.39 15.90
N VAL A 298 10.51 8.17 16.43
CA VAL A 298 10.60 6.95 15.62
C VAL A 298 9.44 6.81 14.64
N ARG A 299 8.22 7.22 15.02
CA ARG A 299 7.02 7.16 14.15
C ARG A 299 7.12 8.17 13.00
N ARG A 300 7.69 9.36 13.25
CA ARG A 300 7.94 10.37 12.21
C ARG A 300 9.07 9.95 11.27
N ILE A 301 10.15 9.36 11.79
CA ILE A 301 11.21 8.75 10.97
C ILE A 301 10.59 7.74 10.00
N LEU A 302 9.79 6.82 10.53
CA LEU A 302 9.12 5.80 9.73
C LEU A 302 8.11 6.38 8.74
N SER A 303 7.38 7.45 9.10
CA SER A 303 6.44 8.13 8.21
C SER A 303 7.15 8.76 7.00
N PHE A 304 8.26 9.44 7.21
CA PHE A 304 9.08 9.98 6.11
C PHE A 304 9.70 8.88 5.23
N HIS A 305 10.06 7.74 5.82
CA HIS A 305 10.48 6.59 5.03
C HIS A 305 9.37 5.97 4.19
N ILE A 306 8.07 6.14 4.54
CA ILE A 306 6.99 5.74 3.63
C ILE A 306 7.09 6.55 2.34
N ILE A 307 7.22 7.88 2.46
CA ILE A 307 7.35 8.79 1.31
C ILE A 307 8.55 8.39 0.43
N SER A 308 9.72 8.23 1.06
CA SER A 308 10.92 7.83 0.33
C SER A 308 10.74 6.53 -0.47
N GLN A 309 10.10 5.52 0.13
CA GLN A 309 9.91 4.22 -0.54
C GLN A 309 8.81 4.25 -1.62
N ILE A 310 7.82 5.15 -1.52
CA ILE A 310 6.86 5.43 -2.59
C ILE A 310 7.59 5.90 -3.85
N GLY A 311 8.64 6.71 -3.70
CA GLY A 311 9.45 7.14 -4.82
C GLY A 311 10.04 5.99 -5.64
N TYR A 312 10.49 4.89 -4.99
CA TYR A 312 10.93 3.69 -5.71
C TYR A 312 9.79 3.00 -6.49
N MET A 313 8.58 2.96 -5.91
CA MET A 313 7.42 2.37 -6.58
C MET A 313 7.01 3.20 -7.81
N LEU A 314 7.05 4.54 -7.68
CA LEU A 314 6.79 5.48 -8.78
C LEU A 314 7.90 5.42 -9.85
N LEU A 315 9.15 5.15 -9.45
CA LEU A 315 10.25 4.94 -10.40
C LEU A 315 9.93 3.76 -11.32
N GLY A 316 9.45 2.62 -10.78
CA GLY A 316 9.05 1.47 -11.60
C GLY A 316 7.96 1.80 -12.61
N LEU A 317 6.95 2.62 -12.24
CA LEU A 317 5.95 3.10 -13.17
C LEU A 317 6.55 4.06 -14.22
N ALA A 318 7.43 4.96 -13.81
CA ALA A 318 8.04 5.94 -14.73
C ALA A 318 8.98 5.32 -15.75
N LEU A 319 9.68 4.22 -15.39
CA LEU A 319 10.52 3.47 -16.34
C LEU A 319 9.70 2.69 -17.37
N LEU A 320 8.44 2.34 -17.06
CA LEU A 320 7.43 1.78 -17.95
C LEU A 320 7.92 0.58 -18.78
N THR A 321 8.65 -0.33 -18.18
CA THR A 321 9.02 -1.62 -18.77
C THR A 321 8.39 -2.77 -17.99
N PRO A 322 8.15 -3.95 -18.60
CA PRO A 322 7.60 -5.10 -17.87
C PRO A 322 8.43 -5.43 -16.63
N TYR A 323 9.75 -5.38 -16.75
CA TYR A 323 10.66 -5.65 -15.65
C TYR A 323 10.64 -4.57 -14.56
N ALA A 324 10.52 -3.29 -14.92
CA ALA A 324 10.42 -2.19 -13.95
C ALA A 324 9.09 -2.23 -13.18
N LEU A 325 7.99 -2.57 -13.86
CA LEU A 325 6.69 -2.78 -13.21
C LEU A 325 6.71 -4.02 -12.31
N ALA A 326 7.37 -5.09 -12.73
CA ALA A 326 7.61 -6.26 -11.87
C ALA A 326 8.39 -5.88 -10.60
N ALA A 327 9.46 -5.08 -10.75
CA ALA A 327 10.22 -4.54 -9.63
C ALA A 327 9.34 -3.70 -8.70
N ALA A 328 8.43 -2.87 -9.24
CA ALA A 328 7.48 -2.09 -8.45
C ALA A 328 6.51 -2.99 -7.68
N VAL A 329 5.94 -4.03 -8.30
CA VAL A 329 5.03 -4.99 -7.63
C VAL A 329 5.74 -5.70 -6.49
N PHE A 330 6.94 -6.25 -6.72
CA PHE A 330 7.76 -6.88 -5.68
C PHE A 330 8.05 -5.89 -4.54
N TYR A 331 8.42 -4.65 -4.90
CA TYR A 331 8.71 -3.59 -3.93
C TYR A 331 7.51 -3.24 -3.06
N ILE A 332 6.31 -3.16 -3.64
CA ILE A 332 5.07 -2.87 -2.91
C ILE A 332 4.82 -3.96 -1.86
N VAL A 333 4.84 -5.24 -2.27
CA VAL A 333 4.59 -6.38 -1.36
C VAL A 333 5.60 -6.40 -0.22
N HIS A 334 6.90 -6.34 -0.55
CA HIS A 334 7.97 -6.25 0.45
C HIS A 334 7.75 -5.09 1.42
N HIS A 335 7.53 -3.89 0.89
CA HIS A 335 7.43 -2.67 1.68
C HIS A 335 6.21 -2.68 2.62
N ILE A 336 5.07 -3.21 2.19
CA ILE A 336 3.86 -3.32 3.03
C ILE A 336 4.16 -4.12 4.29
N VAL A 337 4.75 -5.31 4.14
CA VAL A 337 5.09 -6.20 5.27
C VAL A 337 6.11 -5.55 6.21
N VAL A 338 7.22 -5.07 5.66
CA VAL A 338 8.32 -4.46 6.43
C VAL A 338 7.87 -3.20 7.15
N LYS A 339 7.05 -2.36 6.50
CA LYS A 339 6.63 -1.09 7.07
C LYS A 339 5.62 -1.27 8.20
N ALA A 340 4.64 -2.15 8.03
CA ALA A 340 3.72 -2.49 9.09
C ALA A 340 4.48 -3.05 10.30
N ASN A 341 5.42 -3.97 10.09
CA ASN A 341 6.24 -4.53 11.15
C ASN A 341 7.05 -3.46 11.91
N LEU A 342 7.70 -2.54 11.19
CA LEU A 342 8.44 -1.43 11.82
C LEU A 342 7.54 -0.51 12.66
N PHE A 343 6.30 -0.27 12.25
CA PHE A 343 5.38 0.52 13.07
C PHE A 343 4.90 -0.23 14.30
N LEU A 344 4.63 -1.54 14.20
CA LEU A 344 4.32 -2.37 15.39
C LEU A 344 5.50 -2.37 16.37
N LEU A 345 6.73 -2.51 15.86
CA LEU A 345 7.96 -2.39 16.64
C LEU A 345 8.15 -1.01 17.27
N ALA A 346 7.81 0.08 16.55
CA ALA A 346 7.85 1.42 17.10
C ALA A 346 6.93 1.56 18.32
N GLY A 347 5.79 0.86 18.33
CA GLY A 347 4.90 0.77 19.49
C GLY A 347 5.57 0.12 20.69
N VAL A 348 6.28 -0.99 20.49
CA VAL A 348 7.04 -1.67 21.54
C VAL A 348 8.20 -0.78 22.00
N ILE A 349 8.98 -0.20 21.07
CA ILE A 349 10.08 0.72 21.38
C ILE A 349 9.59 1.90 22.22
N GLY A 350 8.47 2.53 21.85
CA GLY A 350 7.92 3.66 22.58
C GLY A 350 7.41 3.32 23.97
N ARG A 351 6.83 2.12 24.14
CA ARG A 351 6.31 1.66 25.44
C ARG A 351 7.43 1.22 26.37
N GLU A 352 8.29 0.33 25.91
CA GLU A 352 9.36 -0.25 26.74
C GLU A 352 10.54 0.73 26.92
N GLY A 353 10.77 1.62 25.96
CA GLY A 353 11.75 2.69 26.05
C GLY A 353 11.26 3.92 26.81
N GLY A 354 9.96 4.03 27.10
CA GLY A 354 9.33 5.14 27.81
C GLY A 354 9.09 6.41 26.96
N SER A 355 9.53 6.43 25.68
CA SER A 355 9.34 7.56 24.79
C SER A 355 9.40 7.13 23.31
N PHE A 356 8.66 7.84 22.44
CA PHE A 356 8.85 7.75 20.99
C PHE A 356 10.04 8.59 20.48
N ASP A 357 10.53 9.57 21.27
CA ASP A 357 11.77 10.28 20.97
C ASP A 357 12.96 9.36 21.28
N ILE A 358 13.68 8.93 20.25
CA ILE A 358 14.78 7.97 20.37
C ILE A 358 15.94 8.51 21.22
N ARG A 359 16.10 9.83 21.38
CA ARG A 359 17.12 10.45 22.25
C ARG A 359 16.87 10.19 23.74
N ARG A 360 15.61 9.90 24.09
CA ARG A 360 15.17 9.60 25.48
C ARG A 360 15.06 8.11 25.74
N ASN A 361 15.30 7.27 24.72
CA ASN A 361 15.31 5.82 24.82
C ASN A 361 16.71 5.28 25.13
N GLY A 362 16.83 3.96 25.25
CA GLY A 362 18.10 3.25 25.38
C GLY A 362 17.92 1.90 26.06
N GLY A 363 18.93 1.04 25.98
CA GLY A 363 19.03 -0.22 26.73
C GLY A 363 18.07 -1.35 26.32
N LEU A 364 17.32 -1.20 25.20
CA LEU A 364 16.39 -2.23 24.76
C LEU A 364 17.07 -3.55 24.38
N LEU A 365 18.33 -3.51 23.93
CA LEU A 365 19.12 -4.72 23.65
C LEU A 365 19.31 -5.58 24.90
N LYS A 366 19.59 -4.95 26.05
CA LYS A 366 19.75 -5.66 27.34
C LYS A 366 18.41 -6.13 27.92
N LEU A 367 17.35 -5.38 27.70
CA LEU A 367 16.00 -5.71 28.17
C LEU A 367 15.45 -6.94 27.45
N SER A 368 15.56 -6.97 26.13
CA SER A 368 15.05 -8.05 25.28
C SER A 368 15.92 -8.21 24.03
N PRO A 369 16.93 -9.11 24.06
CA PRO A 369 17.71 -9.44 22.88
C PRO A 369 16.86 -9.93 21.70
N PHE A 370 15.76 -10.62 21.99
CA PHE A 370 14.82 -11.09 20.97
C PHE A 370 14.13 -9.93 20.26
N LEU A 371 13.69 -8.89 20.98
CA LEU A 371 13.15 -7.67 20.38
C LEU A 371 14.17 -6.98 19.47
N ALA A 372 15.44 -6.99 19.87
CA ALA A 372 16.51 -6.41 19.08
C ALA A 372 16.68 -7.14 17.73
N VAL A 373 16.67 -8.48 17.74
CA VAL A 373 16.70 -9.29 16.50
C VAL A 373 15.45 -9.01 15.64
N LEU A 374 14.26 -8.97 16.25
CA LEU A 374 13.01 -8.67 15.54
C LEU A 374 13.03 -7.28 14.90
N PHE A 375 13.72 -6.29 15.49
CA PHE A 375 13.87 -4.96 14.88
C PHE A 375 14.87 -4.98 13.71
N LEU A 376 15.99 -5.70 13.85
CA LEU A 376 17.02 -5.75 12.82
C LEU A 376 16.50 -6.31 11.50
N VAL A 377 15.63 -7.34 11.53
CA VAL A 377 15.10 -7.95 10.31
C VAL A 377 14.41 -6.92 9.41
N PRO A 378 13.32 -6.25 9.80
CA PRO A 378 12.66 -5.27 8.93
C PRO A 378 13.49 -3.99 8.72
N ALA A 379 14.33 -3.58 9.67
CA ALA A 379 15.17 -2.39 9.55
C ALA A 379 16.27 -2.57 8.49
N MET A 380 16.99 -3.68 8.54
CA MET A 380 18.01 -4.01 7.54
C MET A 380 17.39 -4.34 6.19
N SER A 381 16.22 -4.99 6.19
CA SER A 381 15.44 -5.22 4.97
C SER A 381 15.05 -3.91 4.30
N LEU A 382 14.54 -2.92 5.03
CA LEU A 382 14.24 -1.60 4.48
C LEU A 382 15.51 -0.91 3.91
N GLY A 383 16.64 -1.11 4.54
CA GLY A 383 17.97 -0.66 4.05
C GLY A 383 18.39 -1.32 2.74
N GLY A 384 17.95 -2.55 2.49
CA GLY A 384 18.32 -3.34 1.31
C GLY A 384 19.52 -4.26 1.55
N ILE A 385 19.70 -4.76 2.78
CA ILE A 385 20.82 -5.65 3.13
C ILE A 385 20.47 -7.11 2.79
N PRO A 386 21.38 -7.84 2.08
CA PRO A 386 21.22 -9.27 1.84
C PRO A 386 21.23 -10.05 3.17
N PRO A 387 20.56 -11.18 3.28
CA PRO A 387 19.68 -11.85 2.31
C PRO A 387 18.18 -11.48 2.46
N LEU A 388 17.86 -10.28 2.93
CA LEU A 388 16.50 -9.87 3.27
C LEU A 388 15.70 -9.43 2.03
N SER A 389 14.37 -9.43 2.15
CA SER A 389 13.45 -9.13 1.02
C SER A 389 13.69 -7.77 0.34
N GLY A 390 14.12 -6.75 1.08
CA GLY A 390 14.41 -5.43 0.53
C GLY A 390 15.65 -5.36 -0.34
N PHE A 391 16.57 -6.30 -0.20
CA PHE A 391 17.70 -6.43 -1.12
C PHE A 391 17.20 -6.73 -2.55
N TRP A 392 16.34 -7.74 -2.71
CA TRP A 392 15.76 -8.10 -4.00
C TRP A 392 14.92 -6.98 -4.58
N ALA A 393 14.08 -6.33 -3.76
CA ALA A 393 13.27 -5.20 -4.20
C ALA A 393 14.11 -4.06 -4.79
N LYS A 394 15.21 -3.68 -4.12
CA LYS A 394 16.11 -2.63 -4.60
C LYS A 394 16.97 -3.08 -5.76
N LEU A 395 17.46 -4.32 -5.73
CA LEU A 395 18.27 -4.88 -6.82
C LEU A 395 17.49 -4.87 -8.13
N MET A 396 16.25 -5.39 -8.13
CA MET A 396 15.40 -5.36 -9.33
C MET A 396 15.13 -3.94 -9.82
N MET A 397 14.90 -2.99 -8.91
CA MET A 397 14.63 -1.60 -9.30
C MET A 397 15.87 -0.90 -9.87
N ILE A 398 17.05 -1.13 -9.30
CA ILE A 398 18.32 -0.61 -9.79
C ILE A 398 18.64 -1.22 -11.15
N ASP A 399 18.52 -2.55 -11.29
CA ASP A 399 18.75 -3.24 -12.55
C ASP A 399 17.78 -2.76 -13.65
N ALA A 400 16.50 -2.54 -13.30
CA ALA A 400 15.53 -1.95 -14.23
C ALA A 400 15.96 -0.55 -14.72
N GLY A 401 16.46 0.30 -13.82
CA GLY A 401 16.94 1.63 -14.18
C GLY A 401 18.21 1.61 -15.03
N LEU A 402 19.11 0.67 -14.77
CA LEU A 402 20.33 0.49 -15.57
C LEU A 402 20.02 0.00 -16.99
N ARG A 403 19.07 -0.91 -17.16
CA ARG A 403 18.65 -1.46 -18.46
C ARG A 403 18.09 -0.42 -19.42
N VAL A 404 17.45 0.62 -18.88
CA VAL A 404 16.87 1.73 -19.67
C VAL A 404 17.74 3.01 -19.62
N GLU A 405 18.97 2.90 -19.15
CA GLU A 405 19.96 3.98 -19.07
C GLU A 405 19.52 5.19 -18.22
N ALA A 406 18.60 4.99 -17.26
CA ALA A 406 18.13 6.02 -16.35
C ALA A 406 19.17 6.29 -15.22
N TRP A 407 20.41 6.60 -15.60
CA TRP A 407 21.58 6.70 -14.72
C TRP A 407 21.38 7.64 -13.53
N VAL A 408 20.78 8.81 -13.77
CA VAL A 408 20.55 9.82 -12.73
C VAL A 408 19.57 9.30 -11.67
N ALA A 409 18.42 8.79 -12.11
CA ALA A 409 17.41 8.25 -11.19
C ALA A 409 17.94 7.05 -10.41
N THR A 410 18.69 6.17 -11.06
CA THR A 410 19.33 4.99 -10.45
C THR A 410 20.39 5.40 -9.42
N GLY A 411 21.20 6.43 -9.74
CA GLY A 411 22.19 6.99 -8.80
C GLY A 411 21.51 7.55 -7.55
N PHE A 412 20.42 8.30 -7.70
CA PHE A 412 19.64 8.77 -6.54
C PHE A 412 19.03 7.61 -5.74
N ALA A 413 18.52 6.56 -6.39
CA ALA A 413 17.99 5.38 -5.72
C ALA A 413 19.06 4.70 -4.84
N LEU A 414 20.29 4.56 -5.31
CA LEU A 414 21.42 4.04 -4.52
C LEU A 414 21.73 4.91 -3.30
N VAL A 415 21.88 6.21 -3.48
CA VAL A 415 22.16 7.16 -2.38
C VAL A 415 21.04 7.14 -1.34
N VAL A 416 19.79 7.15 -1.76
CA VAL A 416 18.62 7.05 -0.87
C VAL A 416 18.61 5.73 -0.11
N GLY A 417 19.06 4.63 -0.73
CA GLY A 417 19.24 3.34 -0.05
C GLY A 417 20.22 3.41 1.11
N LEU A 418 21.39 4.04 0.91
CA LEU A 418 22.40 4.25 1.95
C LEU A 418 21.89 5.16 3.07
N LEU A 419 21.20 6.25 2.75
CA LEU A 419 20.60 7.14 3.76
C LEU A 419 19.46 6.45 4.53
N THR A 420 18.75 5.52 3.91
CA THR A 420 17.76 4.67 4.61
C THR A 420 18.44 3.80 5.65
N LEU A 421 19.56 3.15 5.30
CA LEU A 421 20.34 2.36 6.23
C LEU A 421 20.87 3.20 7.40
N PHE A 422 21.38 4.40 7.12
CA PHE A 422 21.80 5.36 8.14
C PHE A 422 20.67 5.67 9.12
N SER A 423 19.46 5.95 8.64
CA SER A 423 18.30 6.26 9.49
C SER A 423 17.88 5.07 10.37
N MET A 424 17.95 3.84 9.83
CA MET A 424 17.67 2.64 10.62
C MET A 424 18.75 2.39 11.67
N GLY A 425 20.03 2.59 11.32
CA GLY A 425 21.16 2.55 12.24
C GLY A 425 21.04 3.59 13.36
N LYS A 426 20.52 4.79 13.06
CA LYS A 426 20.22 5.83 14.07
C LYS A 426 19.20 5.32 15.10
N ILE A 427 18.07 4.70 14.66
CA ILE A 427 17.10 4.13 15.60
C ILE A 427 17.75 3.04 16.45
N TRP A 428 18.54 2.14 15.82
CA TRP A 428 19.24 1.08 16.51
C TRP A 428 20.17 1.62 17.60
N THR A 429 21.04 2.56 17.25
CA THR A 429 22.04 3.12 18.17
C THR A 429 21.40 3.78 19.39
N TYR A 430 20.35 4.59 19.17
CA TYR A 430 19.73 5.34 20.25
C TYR A 430 18.79 4.49 21.11
N SER A 431 18.02 3.57 20.53
CA SER A 431 17.02 2.80 21.27
C SER A 431 17.56 1.50 21.86
N PHE A 432 18.50 0.84 21.17
CA PHE A 432 18.98 -0.48 21.56
C PHE A 432 20.36 -0.46 22.24
N TRP A 433 21.35 0.25 21.69
CA TRP A 433 22.73 0.24 22.20
C TRP A 433 22.98 1.22 23.34
N ARG A 434 22.39 2.40 23.30
CA ARG A 434 22.59 3.40 24.32
C ARG A 434 22.18 2.88 25.70
N ALA A 435 22.83 3.39 26.76
CA ALA A 435 22.44 3.08 28.13
C ALA A 435 20.96 3.45 28.41
N PRO A 436 20.26 2.69 29.26
CA PRO A 436 18.87 2.97 29.60
C PRO A 436 18.74 4.35 30.25
N ALA A 437 17.63 5.02 29.97
CA ALA A 437 17.25 6.24 30.71
C ALA A 437 16.97 5.90 32.18
N GLU A 438 17.39 6.75 33.10
CA GLU A 438 17.15 6.59 34.54
C GLU A 438 15.67 6.67 34.87
N GLY A 439 15.22 5.89 35.85
CA GLY A 439 13.86 5.95 36.40
C GLY A 439 12.75 5.29 35.54
N VAL A 440 13.08 4.64 34.42
CA VAL A 440 12.09 3.94 33.59
C VAL A 440 11.93 2.50 34.09
N VAL A 441 10.76 2.20 34.66
CA VAL A 441 10.36 0.80 34.96
C VAL A 441 10.01 0.12 33.65
N ARG A 442 10.61 -1.04 33.39
CA ARG A 442 10.50 -1.77 32.12
C ARG A 442 10.02 -3.19 32.36
N GLU A 443 9.03 -3.57 31.59
CA GLU A 443 8.57 -4.96 31.54
C GLU A 443 8.89 -5.54 30.14
N ALA A 444 9.22 -6.83 30.10
CA ALA A 444 9.41 -7.49 28.79
C ALA A 444 8.08 -7.54 28.03
N PRO A 445 8.07 -7.25 26.73
CA PRO A 445 6.84 -7.23 25.96
C PRO A 445 6.21 -8.63 25.88
N GLY A 446 4.89 -8.72 26.06
CA GLY A 446 4.15 -9.98 26.04
C GLY A 446 4.03 -10.62 24.66
N VAL A 447 3.77 -11.92 24.62
CA VAL A 447 3.67 -12.75 23.41
C VAL A 447 2.64 -12.20 22.41
N LEU A 448 1.50 -11.70 22.88
CA LEU A 448 0.46 -11.12 21.98
C LEU A 448 0.93 -9.91 21.20
N ARG A 449 1.94 -9.18 21.68
CA ARG A 449 2.56 -8.08 20.91
C ARG A 449 3.68 -8.57 20.02
N LEU A 450 4.53 -9.47 20.52
CA LEU A 450 5.67 -9.98 19.77
C LEU A 450 5.31 -10.99 18.71
N GLY A 451 4.23 -11.76 18.89
CA GLY A 451 3.79 -12.79 17.94
C GLY A 451 3.54 -12.26 16.52
N PRO A 452 2.67 -11.26 16.34
CA PRO A 452 2.45 -10.66 15.03
C PRO A 452 3.70 -10.02 14.42
N ILE A 453 4.53 -9.38 15.26
CA ILE A 453 5.83 -8.81 14.85
C ILE A 453 6.76 -9.91 14.34
N ALA A 454 6.87 -11.02 15.08
CA ALA A 454 7.70 -12.15 14.70
C ALA A 454 7.20 -12.84 13.43
N ALA A 455 5.88 -12.95 13.25
CA ALA A 455 5.27 -13.49 12.03
C ALA A 455 5.61 -12.63 10.80
N LEU A 456 5.49 -11.30 10.88
CA LEU A 456 5.86 -10.40 9.80
C LEU A 456 7.37 -10.38 9.53
N ALA A 457 8.20 -10.50 10.58
CA ALA A 457 9.65 -10.67 10.42
C ALA A 457 9.98 -12.01 9.74
N GLY A 458 9.29 -13.09 10.11
CA GLY A 458 9.40 -14.40 9.45
C GLY A 458 9.04 -14.35 7.97
N ILE A 459 7.95 -13.65 7.60
CA ILE A 459 7.58 -13.43 6.19
C ILE A 459 8.66 -12.62 5.46
N THR A 460 9.24 -11.59 6.10
CA THR A 460 10.34 -10.80 5.53
C THR A 460 11.57 -11.67 5.24
N LEU A 461 11.92 -12.57 6.16
CA LEU A 461 13.00 -13.54 5.99
C LEU A 461 12.67 -14.57 4.90
N LEU A 462 11.45 -15.10 4.87
CA LEU A 462 11.01 -16.07 3.87
C LEU A 462 11.11 -15.48 2.46
N ILE A 463 10.57 -14.27 2.24
CA ILE A 463 10.68 -13.58 0.95
C ILE A 463 12.15 -13.32 0.59
N GLY A 464 13.01 -13.03 1.57
CA GLY A 464 14.43 -12.75 1.33
C GLY A 464 15.22 -13.99 0.95
N LEU A 465 15.06 -15.08 1.71
CA LEU A 465 15.79 -16.34 1.52
C LEU A 465 15.23 -17.19 0.35
N TYR A 466 13.94 -17.04 0.04
CA TYR A 466 13.24 -17.74 -1.02
C TYR A 466 12.48 -16.76 -1.90
N ALA A 467 13.23 -15.90 -2.61
CA ALA A 467 12.67 -14.80 -3.39
C ALA A 467 12.04 -15.25 -4.72
N GLU A 468 12.48 -16.37 -5.27
CA GLU A 468 12.13 -16.83 -6.62
C GLU A 468 10.61 -16.85 -6.91
N PRO A 469 9.73 -17.41 -6.06
CA PRO A 469 8.29 -17.44 -6.35
C PRO A 469 7.69 -16.04 -6.45
N LEU A 470 8.09 -15.11 -5.56
CA LEU A 470 7.57 -13.75 -5.61
C LEU A 470 8.17 -12.95 -6.79
N VAL A 471 9.43 -13.21 -7.17
CA VAL A 471 10.04 -12.64 -8.37
C VAL A 471 9.31 -13.11 -9.61
N ALA A 472 9.11 -14.43 -9.79
CA ALA A 472 8.39 -15.00 -10.93
C ALA A 472 6.95 -14.49 -11.03
N PHE A 473 6.24 -14.42 -9.90
CA PHE A 473 4.91 -13.83 -9.82
C PHE A 473 4.90 -12.37 -10.25
N SER A 474 5.87 -11.58 -9.77
CA SER A 474 6.00 -10.15 -10.10
C SER A 474 6.35 -9.92 -11.56
N LEU A 475 7.22 -10.76 -12.15
CA LEU A 475 7.54 -10.70 -13.58
C LEU A 475 6.28 -10.88 -14.43
N GLY A 476 5.49 -11.92 -14.15
CA GLY A 476 4.22 -12.09 -14.86
C GLY A 476 3.21 -10.97 -14.59
N ALA A 477 3.23 -10.31 -13.41
CA ALA A 477 2.40 -9.13 -13.17
C ALA A 477 2.85 -7.94 -14.04
N GLY A 478 4.16 -7.72 -14.19
CA GLY A 478 4.70 -6.66 -15.05
C GLY A 478 4.35 -6.87 -16.52
N GLU A 479 4.36 -8.11 -17.00
CA GLU A 479 3.93 -8.47 -18.35
C GLU A 479 2.43 -8.21 -18.56
N GLN A 480 1.58 -8.67 -17.63
CA GLN A 480 0.12 -8.41 -17.68
C GLN A 480 -0.23 -6.94 -17.69
N LEU A 481 0.52 -6.10 -16.99
CA LEU A 481 0.26 -4.67 -16.90
C LEU A 481 0.51 -3.92 -18.22
N LEU A 482 1.52 -4.30 -18.99
CA LEU A 482 1.82 -3.67 -20.29
C LEU A 482 1.18 -4.41 -21.47
N ASN A 483 0.69 -5.62 -21.26
CA ASN A 483 -0.12 -6.36 -22.25
C ASN A 483 -1.51 -6.67 -21.67
N PRO A 484 -2.44 -5.70 -21.66
CA PRO A 484 -3.73 -5.85 -21.02
C PRO A 484 -4.77 -6.60 -21.86
N VAL A 485 -4.37 -7.27 -22.96
CA VAL A 485 -5.28 -8.00 -23.86
C VAL A 485 -6.16 -8.98 -23.08
N ASP A 486 -5.56 -9.83 -22.27
CA ASP A 486 -6.28 -10.85 -21.50
C ASP A 486 -7.16 -10.21 -20.41
N TYR A 487 -6.70 -9.08 -19.82
CA TYR A 487 -7.49 -8.33 -18.84
C TYR A 487 -8.73 -7.73 -19.48
N VAL A 488 -8.59 -7.11 -20.65
CA VAL A 488 -9.70 -6.54 -21.39
C VAL A 488 -10.68 -7.63 -21.84
N ALA A 489 -10.18 -8.74 -22.36
CA ALA A 489 -11.02 -9.87 -22.77
C ALA A 489 -11.82 -10.47 -21.58
N ALA A 490 -11.24 -10.52 -20.38
CA ALA A 490 -11.91 -11.01 -19.17
C ALA A 490 -13.00 -10.05 -18.69
N VAL A 491 -12.75 -8.74 -18.72
CA VAL A 491 -13.69 -7.70 -18.25
C VAL A 491 -14.77 -7.39 -19.28
N LEU A 492 -14.39 -7.37 -20.56
CA LEU A 492 -15.23 -7.00 -21.72
C LEU A 492 -15.21 -8.11 -22.78
N PRO A 493 -15.90 -9.23 -22.58
CA PRO A 493 -15.94 -10.30 -23.57
C PRO A 493 -16.40 -9.79 -24.94
N GLY A 494 -15.61 -10.10 -25.97
CA GLY A 494 -15.91 -9.72 -27.36
C GLY A 494 -15.38 -8.34 -27.78
N VAL A 495 -14.68 -7.62 -26.89
CA VAL A 495 -13.99 -6.37 -27.22
C VAL A 495 -12.49 -6.66 -27.43
N GLU A 496 -11.96 -6.24 -28.57
CA GLU A 496 -10.53 -6.37 -28.87
C GLU A 496 -9.74 -5.16 -28.37
N TRP A 497 -8.53 -5.43 -27.87
CA TRP A 497 -7.59 -4.37 -27.51
C TRP A 497 -6.95 -3.76 -28.76
N PRO A 498 -6.93 -2.43 -28.91
CA PRO A 498 -6.31 -1.79 -30.10
C PRO A 498 -4.83 -2.18 -30.25
N GLY A 499 -4.47 -2.67 -31.42
CA GLY A 499 -3.10 -3.12 -31.74
C GLY A 499 -2.84 -4.60 -31.46
N SER A 500 -3.78 -5.38 -30.92
CA SER A 500 -3.59 -6.82 -30.70
C SER A 500 -3.51 -7.66 -32.00
N GLY A 501 -4.08 -7.17 -33.10
CA GLY A 501 -4.08 -7.86 -34.40
C GLY A 501 -2.72 -7.94 -35.10
N THR A 502 -1.76 -7.08 -34.75
CA THR A 502 -0.41 -7.05 -35.36
C THR A 502 0.60 -8.00 -34.68
N LEU A 503 0.29 -8.50 -33.49
CA LEU A 503 1.19 -9.41 -32.74
C LEU A 503 0.96 -10.88 -33.03
N ALA A 504 -0.15 -11.26 -33.67
CA ALA A 504 -0.47 -12.65 -34.01
C ALA A 504 0.40 -13.19 -35.19
N GLU A 505 0.98 -12.29 -36.02
CA GLU A 505 1.81 -12.67 -37.19
C GLU A 505 3.31 -12.76 -36.89
N VAL A 506 3.77 -12.44 -35.67
CA VAL A 506 5.20 -12.42 -35.30
C VAL A 506 5.50 -13.43 -34.18
N ARG A 507 4.94 -14.63 -34.26
CA ARG A 507 5.48 -15.76 -33.51
C ARG A 507 6.09 -16.78 -34.53
N PRO A 508 7.42 -16.96 -34.50
CA PRO A 508 8.06 -18.04 -35.26
C PRO A 508 7.71 -19.42 -34.69
#